data_7543b63faa2eeeb6b6c4b1f12d152ac3
#
_entry.id   7543b63faa2eeeb6b6c4b1f12d152ac3
#
_cell.length_a   1.000
_cell.length_b   1.000
_cell.length_c   1.000
_cell.angle_alpha   90.00
_cell.angle_beta   90.00
_cell.angle_gamma   90.00
#
_symmetry.space_group_name_H-M   'P 1'
#
loop_
_entity.id
_entity.type
_entity.pdbx_description
1 polymer ?
#
loop_
_entity_poly.entity_id
_entity_poly.type
_entity_poly.pdbx_seq_one_letter_code
_entity_poly.pdbx_strand_id
1 'polypeptide(L)'
;MFQKVLRYTGRHRKTTYASILVLVAGVAMSVLPYFFLYRLLRPLLTGGSLTLEETLFNAGAMALCMVLYGLFYVEGLALSHRSAYHTLENLRLHLQSKLEKQPLGAIQEKGVGVWKKMFIDDIESMELLLAHAQIGRAHV
;
A
#
# COMPACT_ATOMS: atom_id res chain seq x y z
N MET A 1 10.01 12.48 -9.41
CA MET A 1 10.49 11.11 -9.55
C MET A 1 9.33 10.12 -9.68
N PHE A 2 8.34 10.17 -8.79
CA PHE A 2 7.16 9.29 -8.75
C PHE A 2 6.32 9.27 -10.04
N GLN A 3 6.08 10.43 -10.68
CA GLN A 3 5.32 10.50 -11.95
C GLN A 3 6.01 9.73 -13.10
N LYS A 4 7.34 9.67 -13.10
CA LYS A 4 8.08 8.88 -14.11
C LYS A 4 7.89 7.38 -13.88
N VAL A 5 7.86 6.94 -12.62
CA VAL A 5 7.64 5.53 -12.27
C VAL A 5 6.21 5.09 -12.55
N LEU A 6 5.20 5.95 -12.26
CA LEU A 6 3.80 5.73 -12.63
C LEU A 6 3.59 5.54 -14.14
N ARG A 7 4.48 6.05 -14.96
CA ARG A 7 4.45 5.82 -16.41
C ARG A 7 4.69 4.34 -16.77
N TYR A 8 5.48 3.64 -15.96
CA TYR A 8 5.75 2.20 -16.13
C TYR A 8 4.70 1.28 -15.51
N THR A 9 3.80 1.81 -14.68
CA THR A 9 2.66 1.06 -14.12
C THR A 9 1.66 0.65 -15.21
N GLY A 10 1.66 1.33 -16.37
CA GLY A 10 0.92 0.94 -17.58
C GLY A 10 -0.56 0.63 -17.33
N ARG A 11 -0.97 -0.60 -17.70
CA ARG A 11 -2.34 -1.11 -17.58
C ARG A 11 -2.81 -1.30 -16.14
N HIS A 12 -1.88 -1.36 -15.16
CA HIS A 12 -2.16 -1.65 -13.74
C HIS A 12 -2.40 -0.42 -12.86
N ARG A 13 -2.52 0.79 -13.46
CA ARG A 13 -2.88 2.02 -12.72
C ARG A 13 -4.14 1.87 -11.87
N LYS A 14 -5.12 1.11 -12.37
CA LYS A 14 -6.36 0.84 -11.64
C LYS A 14 -6.11 0.11 -10.33
N THR A 15 -5.20 -0.86 -10.31
CA THR A 15 -4.81 -1.61 -9.10
C THR A 15 -4.12 -0.69 -8.08
N THR A 16 -3.26 0.23 -8.54
CA THR A 16 -2.63 1.23 -7.67
C THR A 16 -3.65 2.17 -7.03
N TYR A 17 -4.60 2.68 -7.80
CA TYR A 17 -5.66 3.53 -7.25
C TYR A 17 -6.60 2.76 -6.33
N ALA A 18 -6.92 1.50 -6.66
CA ALA A 18 -7.72 0.63 -5.81
C ALA A 18 -7.03 0.37 -4.46
N SER A 19 -5.72 0.11 -4.45
CA SER A 19 -4.98 -0.07 -3.19
C SER A 19 -5.02 1.18 -2.32
N ILE A 20 -4.82 2.36 -2.90
CA ILE A 20 -4.90 3.63 -2.17
C ILE A 20 -6.30 3.84 -1.58
N LEU A 21 -7.35 3.59 -2.35
CA LEU A 21 -8.74 3.72 -1.91
C LEU A 21 -9.06 2.79 -0.74
N VAL A 22 -8.65 1.52 -0.84
CA VAL A 22 -8.84 0.51 0.21
C VAL A 22 -8.07 0.88 1.48
N LEU A 23 -6.82 1.36 1.35
CA LEU A 23 -6.03 1.82 2.49
C LEU A 23 -6.65 3.05 3.17
N VAL A 24 -7.14 4.03 2.40
CA VAL A 24 -7.84 5.21 2.93
C VAL A 24 -9.12 4.80 3.67
N ALA A 25 -9.89 3.85 3.11
CA ALA A 25 -11.07 3.29 3.79
C ALA A 25 -10.67 2.59 5.10
N GLY A 26 -9.55 1.85 5.11
CA GLY A 26 -8.99 1.24 6.31
C GLY A 26 -8.65 2.29 7.37
N VAL A 27 -7.97 3.37 7.00
CA VAL A 27 -7.65 4.47 7.93
C VAL A 27 -8.92 5.11 8.50
N ALA A 28 -9.96 5.32 7.70
CA ALA A 28 -11.25 5.81 8.19
C ALA A 28 -11.87 4.84 9.22
N MET A 29 -11.81 3.52 8.94
CA MET A 29 -12.29 2.49 9.88
C MET A 29 -11.46 2.42 11.17
N SER A 30 -10.19 2.80 11.16
CA SER A 30 -9.35 2.84 12.38
C SER A 30 -9.75 3.97 13.34
N VAL A 31 -10.37 5.03 12.85
CA VAL A 31 -10.80 6.18 13.68
C VAL A 31 -12.17 5.95 14.31
N LEU A 32 -13.08 5.23 13.64
CA LEU A 32 -14.44 4.99 14.13
C LEU A 32 -14.54 4.35 15.53
N PRO A 33 -13.68 3.40 15.95
CA PRO A 33 -13.72 2.84 17.30
C PRO A 33 -13.60 3.90 18.40
N TYR A 34 -12.80 4.95 18.18
CA TYR A 34 -12.65 6.04 19.16
C TYR A 34 -13.94 6.84 19.35
N PHE A 35 -14.77 6.97 18.32
CA PHE A 35 -16.08 7.59 18.42
C PHE A 35 -17.03 6.76 19.31
N PHE A 36 -17.05 5.43 19.12
CA PHE A 36 -17.86 4.54 19.97
C PHE A 36 -17.31 4.47 21.41
N LEU A 37 -16.00 4.49 21.57
CA LEU A 37 -15.35 4.58 22.87
C LEU A 37 -15.76 5.86 23.61
N TYR A 38 -15.75 7.00 22.92
CA TYR A 38 -16.21 8.27 23.48
C TYR A 38 -17.67 8.18 23.94
N ARG A 39 -18.56 7.55 23.16
CA ARG A 39 -19.97 7.34 23.54
C ARG A 39 -20.13 6.49 24.80
N LEU A 40 -19.25 5.53 25.03
CA LEU A 40 -19.23 4.73 26.26
C LEU A 40 -18.69 5.51 27.47
N LEU A 41 -17.67 6.34 27.26
CA LEU A 41 -17.03 7.07 28.36
C LEU A 41 -17.83 8.31 28.80
N ARG A 42 -18.47 8.98 27.86
CA ARG A 42 -19.19 10.23 28.12
C ARG A 42 -20.19 10.15 29.28
N PRO A 43 -21.12 9.18 29.34
CA PRO A 43 -22.09 9.08 30.45
C PRO A 43 -21.39 8.85 31.81
N LEU A 44 -20.31 8.03 31.83
CA LEU A 44 -19.55 7.78 33.05
C LEU A 44 -18.89 9.06 33.60
N LEU A 45 -18.40 9.95 32.70
CA LEU A 45 -17.77 11.21 33.07
C LEU A 45 -18.78 12.29 33.49
N THR A 46 -20.03 12.22 33.00
CA THR A 46 -21.11 13.21 33.30
C THR A 46 -22.05 12.74 34.40
N GLY A 47 -21.76 11.62 35.08
CA GLY A 47 -22.62 11.07 36.13
C GLY A 47 -23.91 10.41 35.61
N GLY A 48 -23.97 10.09 34.33
CA GLY A 48 -25.05 9.34 33.70
C GLY A 48 -24.95 7.84 33.92
N SER A 49 -26.00 7.11 33.59
CA SER A 49 -26.02 5.64 33.56
C SER A 49 -26.01 5.13 32.12
N LEU A 50 -25.30 4.03 31.88
CA LEU A 50 -25.33 3.28 30.64
C LEU A 50 -26.29 2.10 30.77
N THR A 51 -27.13 1.90 29.76
CA THR A 51 -27.90 0.67 29.66
C THR A 51 -27.04 -0.46 29.12
N LEU A 52 -27.39 -1.70 29.45
CA LEU A 52 -26.68 -2.87 28.92
C LEU A 52 -26.74 -2.92 27.39
N GLU A 53 -27.88 -2.55 26.82
CA GLU A 53 -28.09 -2.51 25.37
C GLU A 53 -27.13 -1.51 24.68
N GLU A 54 -27.05 -0.28 25.20
CA GLU A 54 -26.10 0.74 24.66
C GLU A 54 -24.65 0.30 24.79
N THR A 55 -24.30 -0.35 25.88
CA THR A 55 -22.94 -0.88 26.11
C THR A 55 -22.61 -1.96 25.08
N LEU A 56 -23.49 -2.95 24.91
CA LEU A 56 -23.28 -4.04 23.95
C LEU A 56 -23.25 -3.53 22.51
N PHE A 57 -24.13 -2.58 22.15
CA PHE A 57 -24.13 -1.99 20.81
C PHE A 57 -22.81 -1.26 20.52
N ASN A 58 -22.37 -0.37 21.39
CA ASN A 58 -21.13 0.38 21.15
C ASN A 58 -19.90 -0.52 21.19
N ALA A 59 -19.82 -1.49 22.09
CA ALA A 59 -18.73 -2.46 22.13
C ALA A 59 -18.70 -3.35 20.88
N GLY A 60 -19.85 -3.84 20.43
CA GLY A 60 -19.99 -4.62 19.21
C GLY A 60 -19.60 -3.82 17.95
N ALA A 61 -20.03 -2.55 17.89
CA ALA A 61 -19.66 -1.64 16.80
C ALA A 61 -18.14 -1.37 16.76
N MET A 62 -17.50 -1.18 17.92
CA MET A 62 -16.04 -1.07 18.02
C MET A 62 -15.35 -2.31 17.48
N ALA A 63 -15.76 -3.50 17.92
CA ALA A 63 -15.17 -4.77 17.50
C ALA A 63 -15.32 -4.96 15.98
N LEU A 64 -16.51 -4.66 15.43
CA LEU A 64 -16.78 -4.73 14.00
C LEU A 64 -15.87 -3.78 13.21
N CYS A 65 -15.73 -2.53 13.66
CA CYS A 65 -14.83 -1.56 13.00
C CYS A 65 -13.37 -2.02 13.01
N MET A 66 -12.90 -2.63 14.11
CA MET A 66 -11.54 -3.18 14.19
C MET A 66 -11.32 -4.35 13.22
N VAL A 67 -12.30 -5.25 13.09
CA VAL A 67 -12.24 -6.35 12.12
C VAL A 67 -12.21 -5.80 10.69
N LEU A 68 -13.10 -4.86 10.36
CA LEU A 68 -13.15 -4.23 9.04
C LEU A 68 -11.85 -3.48 8.73
N TYR A 69 -11.29 -2.76 9.70
CA TYR A 69 -9.98 -2.12 9.56
C TYR A 69 -8.90 -3.14 9.19
N GLY A 70 -8.82 -4.26 9.92
CA GLY A 70 -7.84 -5.31 9.64
C GLY A 70 -7.98 -5.89 8.24
N LEU A 71 -9.21 -6.16 7.79
CA LEU A 71 -9.48 -6.66 6.45
C LEU A 71 -9.06 -5.64 5.37
N PHE A 72 -9.46 -4.39 5.48
CA PHE A 72 -9.08 -3.35 4.53
C PHE A 72 -7.58 -3.12 4.51
N TYR A 73 -6.93 -3.18 5.66
CA TYR A 73 -5.47 -3.02 5.76
C TYR A 73 -4.73 -4.14 5.01
N VAL A 74 -5.09 -5.40 5.27
CA VAL A 74 -4.46 -6.57 4.63
C VAL A 74 -4.69 -6.56 3.11
N GLU A 75 -5.93 -6.33 2.67
CA GLU A 75 -6.26 -6.25 1.24
C GLU A 75 -5.57 -5.06 0.55
N GLY A 76 -5.55 -3.90 1.19
CA GLY A 76 -4.87 -2.72 0.67
C GLY A 76 -3.36 -2.94 0.51
N LEU A 77 -2.75 -3.60 1.50
CA LEU A 77 -1.32 -3.96 1.46
C LEU A 77 -1.04 -4.98 0.34
N ALA A 78 -1.86 -6.02 0.22
CA ALA A 78 -1.73 -7.03 -0.84
C ALA A 78 -1.85 -6.41 -2.24
N LEU A 79 -2.81 -5.51 -2.45
CA LEU A 79 -2.98 -4.77 -3.70
C LEU A 79 -1.79 -3.84 -3.99
N SER A 80 -1.23 -3.20 -2.96
CA SER A 80 -0.05 -2.35 -3.08
C SER A 80 1.17 -3.14 -3.55
N HIS A 81 1.46 -4.27 -2.91
CA HIS A 81 2.56 -5.15 -3.32
C HIS A 81 2.35 -5.70 -4.73
N ARG A 82 1.15 -6.18 -5.07
CA ARG A 82 0.83 -6.63 -6.43
C ARG A 82 1.08 -5.54 -7.48
N SER A 83 0.69 -4.30 -7.19
CA SER A 83 0.94 -3.14 -8.06
C SER A 83 2.44 -2.84 -8.21
N ALA A 84 3.21 -2.94 -7.12
CA ALA A 84 4.66 -2.77 -7.14
C ALA A 84 5.32 -3.83 -8.02
N TYR A 85 5.01 -5.12 -7.84
CA TYR A 85 5.56 -6.21 -8.65
C TYR A 85 5.29 -6.04 -10.16
N HIS A 86 4.08 -5.68 -10.56
CA HIS A 86 3.78 -5.42 -11.96
C HIS A 86 4.55 -4.21 -12.52
N THR A 87 4.78 -3.21 -11.70
CA THR A 87 5.60 -2.04 -12.12
C THR A 87 7.06 -2.44 -12.33
N LEU A 88 7.61 -3.30 -11.46
CA LEU A 88 8.98 -3.81 -11.60
C LEU A 88 9.13 -4.75 -12.80
N GLU A 89 8.14 -5.60 -13.04
CA GLU A 89 8.09 -6.45 -14.24
C GLU A 89 8.16 -5.60 -15.51
N ASN A 90 7.29 -4.59 -15.63
CA ASN A 90 7.31 -3.68 -16.77
C ASN A 90 8.64 -2.93 -16.92
N LEU A 91 9.27 -2.56 -15.81
CA LEU A 91 10.56 -1.90 -15.80
C LEU A 91 11.66 -2.85 -16.30
N ARG A 92 11.66 -4.11 -15.83
CA ARG A 92 12.60 -5.14 -16.32
C ARG A 92 12.46 -5.39 -17.81
N LEU A 93 11.24 -5.56 -18.30
CA LEU A 93 10.96 -5.74 -19.73
C LEU A 93 11.41 -4.52 -20.56
N HIS A 94 11.19 -3.31 -20.05
CA HIS A 94 11.67 -2.11 -20.73
C HIS A 94 13.19 -2.01 -20.80
N LEU A 95 13.88 -2.35 -19.72
CA LEU A 95 15.35 -2.40 -19.68
C LEU A 95 15.90 -3.48 -20.61
N GLN A 96 15.30 -4.67 -20.62
CA GLN A 96 15.65 -5.75 -21.52
C GLN A 96 15.53 -5.32 -22.98
N SER A 97 14.38 -4.75 -23.36
CA SER A 97 14.16 -4.25 -24.73
C SER A 97 15.14 -3.15 -25.14
N LYS A 98 15.65 -2.36 -24.20
CA LYS A 98 16.72 -1.39 -24.47
C LYS A 98 18.08 -2.07 -24.61
N LEU A 99 18.36 -3.08 -23.80
CA LEU A 99 19.63 -3.82 -23.84
C LEU A 99 19.78 -4.59 -25.16
N GLU A 100 18.70 -5.23 -25.63
CA GLU A 100 18.67 -5.97 -26.90
C GLU A 100 19.01 -5.10 -28.12
N LYS A 101 18.80 -3.79 -28.03
CA LYS A 101 19.12 -2.81 -29.08
C LYS A 101 20.56 -2.28 -29.03
N GLN A 102 21.34 -2.64 -27.99
CA GLN A 102 22.71 -2.20 -27.86
C GLN A 102 23.66 -3.11 -28.66
N PRO A 103 24.74 -2.56 -29.26
CA PRO A 103 25.77 -3.37 -29.84
C PRO A 103 26.42 -4.29 -28.81
N LEU A 104 26.73 -5.53 -29.22
CA LEU A 104 27.32 -6.53 -28.32
C LEU A 104 28.63 -6.03 -27.64
N GLY A 105 29.43 -5.26 -28.35
CA GLY A 105 30.68 -4.66 -27.82
C GLY A 105 30.41 -3.73 -26.65
N ALA A 106 29.36 -2.89 -26.71
CA ALA A 106 28.97 -1.99 -25.61
C ALA A 106 28.46 -2.74 -24.38
N ILE A 107 27.87 -3.91 -24.59
CA ILE A 107 27.39 -4.79 -23.49
C ILE A 107 28.62 -5.43 -22.81
N GLN A 108 29.57 -5.91 -23.58
CA GLN A 108 30.80 -6.56 -23.10
C GLN A 108 31.71 -5.57 -22.36
N GLU A 109 31.84 -4.34 -22.87
CA GLU A 109 32.68 -3.29 -22.29
C GLU A 109 32.26 -2.95 -20.85
N LYS A 110 30.96 -2.89 -20.56
CA LYS A 110 30.43 -2.63 -19.20
C LYS A 110 30.56 -3.82 -18.26
N GLY A 111 30.69 -5.01 -18.81
CA GLY A 111 30.80 -6.25 -18.05
C GLY A 111 29.47 -6.77 -17.48
N VAL A 112 29.38 -8.09 -17.39
CA VAL A 112 28.15 -8.80 -16.92
C VAL A 112 27.75 -8.40 -15.50
N GLY A 113 28.70 -8.09 -14.63
CA GLY A 113 28.46 -7.70 -13.24
C GLY A 113 27.62 -6.43 -13.11
N VAL A 114 27.88 -5.42 -13.96
CA VAL A 114 27.12 -4.15 -13.96
C VAL A 114 25.67 -4.38 -14.39
N TRP A 115 25.46 -5.17 -15.42
CA TRP A 115 24.13 -5.51 -15.89
C TRP A 115 23.34 -6.33 -14.88
N LYS A 116 24.01 -7.33 -14.25
CA LYS A 116 23.41 -8.12 -13.18
C LYS A 116 22.96 -7.23 -12.03
N LYS A 117 23.82 -6.33 -11.56
CA LYS A 117 23.48 -5.38 -10.50
C LYS A 117 22.26 -4.54 -10.87
N MET A 118 22.22 -3.98 -12.08
CA MET A 118 21.11 -3.15 -12.53
C MET A 118 19.78 -3.93 -12.62
N PHE A 119 19.79 -5.17 -13.12
CA PHE A 119 18.59 -5.99 -13.28
C PHE A 119 18.08 -6.62 -12.00
N ILE A 120 18.96 -6.86 -11.03
CA ILE A 120 18.61 -7.51 -9.76
C ILE A 120 18.59 -6.45 -8.67
N ASP A 121 19.73 -5.95 -8.23
CA ASP A 121 19.88 -5.16 -7.02
C ASP A 121 19.19 -3.78 -7.12
N ASP A 122 19.42 -3.06 -8.24
CA ASP A 122 18.86 -1.71 -8.40
C ASP A 122 17.34 -1.74 -8.60
N ILE A 123 16.81 -2.75 -9.32
CA ILE A 123 15.35 -2.89 -9.52
C ILE A 123 14.68 -3.37 -8.23
N GLU A 124 15.27 -4.30 -7.49
CA GLU A 124 14.75 -4.81 -6.23
C GLU A 124 14.72 -3.72 -5.16
N SER A 125 15.74 -2.85 -5.10
CA SER A 125 15.72 -1.69 -4.22
C SER A 125 14.57 -0.71 -4.52
N MET A 126 14.13 -0.62 -5.77
CA MET A 126 12.95 0.18 -6.16
C MET A 126 11.64 -0.42 -5.67
N GLU A 127 11.55 -1.74 -5.47
CA GLU A 127 10.37 -2.40 -4.90
C GLU A 127 10.05 -1.85 -3.51
N LEU A 128 11.05 -1.84 -2.65
CA LEU A 128 10.93 -1.32 -1.29
C LEU A 128 10.44 0.12 -1.29
N LEU A 129 10.98 0.94 -2.19
CA LEU A 129 10.62 2.35 -2.33
C LEU A 129 9.19 2.54 -2.85
N LEU A 130 8.74 1.70 -3.78
CA LEU A 130 7.39 1.75 -4.34
C LEU A 130 6.34 1.28 -3.35
N ALA A 131 6.58 0.16 -2.66
CA ALA A 131 5.67 -0.37 -1.65
C ALA A 131 5.50 0.60 -0.48
N HIS A 132 6.61 1.15 0.04
CA HIS A 132 6.58 2.07 1.18
C HIS A 132 6.05 3.47 0.82
N ALA A 133 6.30 3.97 -0.40
CA ALA A 133 5.76 5.26 -0.84
C ALA A 133 4.24 5.26 -1.00
N GLN A 134 3.62 4.11 -1.24
CA GLN A 134 2.17 3.96 -1.28
C GLN A 134 1.57 3.93 0.13
N ILE A 135 2.21 3.23 1.05
CA ILE A 135 1.78 3.10 2.45
C ILE A 135 1.98 4.43 3.20
N GLY A 136 3.12 5.09 3.03
CA GLY A 136 3.43 6.35 3.71
C GLY A 136 2.50 7.51 3.36
N ARG A 137 1.80 7.47 2.21
CA ARG A 137 0.79 8.46 1.84
C ARG A 137 -0.58 8.23 2.48
N ALA A 138 -0.84 7.03 2.98
CA ALA A 138 -2.08 6.73 3.70
C ALA A 138 -2.04 7.16 5.17
N HIS A 139 -0.85 7.54 5.69
CA HIS A 139 -0.63 7.94 7.07
C HIS A 139 -0.30 9.43 7.24
N VAL A 140 -0.28 10.24 6.18
CA VAL A 140 -0.15 11.70 6.19
C VAL A 140 -1.44 12.31 5.69
#